data_57b31993c87303fd0f0a55ff9bfaa7d4
#
_entry.id   57b31993c87303fd0f0a55ff9bfaa7d4
#
_cell.length_a   1.000
_cell.length_b   1.000
_cell.length_c   1.000
_cell.angle_alpha   90.00
_cell.angle_beta   90.00
_cell.angle_gamma   90.00
#
_symmetry.space_group_name_H-M   'P 1'
#
loop_
_entity.id
_entity.type
_entity.pdbx_description
1 polymer ?
#
loop_
_entity_poly.entity_id
_entity_poly.type
_entity_poly.pdbx_seq_one_letter_code
_entity_poly.pdbx_strand_id
1 'polypeptide(L)'
;MNNKNDIENKCLERGVRLTDQRKLIAKVMSESGDHPDVDELHQRVNKFDSKISIATVYRTVKLFEEAGVVAKHDFKGTKSRYEKA
;
A
#
# COMPACT_ATOMS: atom_id res chain seq x y z
N MET A 1 4.77 -11.88 -19.77
CA MET A 1 5.18 -11.01 -18.68
C MET A 1 3.99 -10.45 -17.92
N ASN A 2 4.04 -10.56 -16.64
CA ASN A 2 2.97 -10.07 -15.82
C ASN A 2 3.10 -8.56 -15.61
N ASN A 3 2.05 -7.82 -15.96
CA ASN A 3 2.06 -6.37 -15.80
C ASN A 3 1.39 -5.89 -14.52
N LYS A 4 0.82 -6.82 -13.75
CA LYS A 4 0.22 -6.47 -12.48
C LYS A 4 1.30 -6.38 -11.42
N ASN A 5 1.10 -5.48 -10.45
CA ASN A 5 2.03 -5.39 -9.36
C ASN A 5 1.82 -6.56 -8.39
N ASP A 6 2.85 -6.85 -7.61
CA ASP A 6 2.85 -8.01 -6.72
C ASP A 6 1.79 -7.90 -5.63
N ILE A 7 1.56 -6.70 -5.14
CA ILE A 7 0.58 -6.50 -4.06
C ILE A 7 -0.82 -6.76 -4.59
N GLU A 8 -1.11 -6.28 -5.79
CA GLU A 8 -2.42 -6.53 -6.40
C GLU A 8 -2.66 -8.02 -6.59
N ASN A 9 -1.66 -8.74 -7.10
CA ASN A 9 -1.78 -10.18 -7.28
C ASN A 9 -2.03 -10.90 -5.96
N LYS A 10 -1.31 -10.52 -4.91
CA LYS A 10 -1.52 -11.13 -3.60
C LYS A 10 -2.89 -10.82 -3.03
N CYS A 11 -3.40 -9.61 -3.27
CA CYS A 11 -4.75 -9.27 -2.86
C CYS A 11 -5.78 -10.19 -3.50
N LEU A 12 -5.63 -10.43 -4.79
CA LEU A 12 -6.56 -11.34 -5.49
C LEU A 12 -6.48 -12.75 -4.93
N GLU A 13 -5.27 -13.23 -4.63
CA GLU A 13 -5.08 -14.56 -4.06
C GLU A 13 -5.67 -14.68 -2.66
N ARG A 14 -5.66 -13.60 -1.90
CA ARG A 14 -6.13 -13.59 -0.52
C ARG A 14 -7.59 -13.15 -0.39
N GLY A 15 -8.27 -12.91 -1.52
CA GLY A 15 -9.66 -12.53 -1.50
C GLY A 15 -9.92 -11.10 -1.07
N VAL A 16 -8.92 -10.24 -1.15
CA VAL A 16 -9.08 -8.83 -0.83
C VAL A 16 -9.73 -8.12 -2.01
N ARG A 17 -10.84 -7.44 -1.74
CA ARG A 17 -11.53 -6.69 -2.78
C ARG A 17 -10.72 -5.45 -3.16
N LEU A 18 -10.46 -5.27 -4.45
CA LEU A 18 -9.71 -4.13 -4.95
C LEU A 18 -10.64 -3.11 -5.56
N THR A 19 -10.83 -1.99 -4.87
CA THR A 19 -11.47 -0.81 -5.42
C THR A 19 -10.42 -0.03 -6.21
N ASP A 20 -10.86 0.97 -6.97
CA ASP A 20 -9.93 1.80 -7.74
C ASP A 20 -8.88 2.44 -6.83
N GLN A 21 -9.31 2.94 -5.67
CA GLN A 21 -8.37 3.57 -4.73
C GLN A 21 -7.38 2.56 -4.17
N ARG A 22 -7.85 1.37 -3.84
CA ARG A 22 -6.97 0.31 -3.32
C ARG A 22 -5.98 -0.14 -4.38
N LYS A 23 -6.42 -0.23 -5.64
CA LYS A 23 -5.52 -0.59 -6.76
C LYS A 23 -4.41 0.44 -6.90
N LEU A 24 -4.75 1.72 -6.83
CA LEU A 24 -3.76 2.77 -6.94
C LEU A 24 -2.76 2.71 -5.80
N ILE A 25 -3.24 2.54 -4.58
CA ILE A 25 -2.35 2.43 -3.42
C ILE A 25 -1.43 1.22 -3.56
N ALA A 26 -1.98 0.08 -3.98
CA ALA A 26 -1.20 -1.13 -4.20
C ALA A 26 -0.13 -0.91 -5.26
N LYS A 27 -0.49 -0.24 -6.35
CA LYS A 27 0.46 0.03 -7.43
C LYS A 27 1.61 0.91 -6.95
N VAL A 28 1.29 1.99 -6.24
CA VAL A 28 2.32 2.91 -5.76
C VAL A 28 3.24 2.19 -4.77
N MET A 29 2.69 1.38 -3.89
CA MET A 29 3.50 0.61 -2.95
C MET A 29 4.41 -0.37 -3.68
N SER A 30 3.90 -1.05 -4.70
CA SER A 30 4.69 -2.04 -5.44
C SER A 30 5.83 -1.41 -6.22
N GLU A 31 5.62 -0.18 -6.70
CA GLU A 31 6.63 0.52 -7.47
C GLU A 31 7.63 1.25 -6.59
N SER A 32 7.37 1.35 -5.29
CA SER A 32 8.29 1.99 -4.35
C SER A 32 9.45 1.05 -4.05
N GLY A 33 10.66 1.51 -4.30
CA GLY A 33 11.85 0.70 -4.02
C GLY A 33 12.32 0.84 -2.59
N ASP A 34 11.69 1.72 -1.82
CA ASP A 34 12.02 1.95 -0.42
C ASP A 34 10.85 1.45 0.45
N HIS A 35 10.92 1.76 1.74
CA HIS A 35 9.89 1.38 2.71
C HIS A 35 9.16 2.63 3.18
N PRO A 36 8.17 3.13 2.42
CA PRO A 36 7.50 4.38 2.78
C PRO A 36 6.61 4.21 4.02
N ASP A 37 6.53 5.25 4.81
CA ASP A 37 5.51 5.32 5.85
C ASP A 37 4.19 5.81 5.21
N VAL A 38 3.14 5.89 6.04
CA VAL A 38 1.82 6.26 5.51
C VAL A 38 1.82 7.68 4.95
N ASP A 39 2.53 8.61 5.60
CA ASP A 39 2.59 9.99 5.12
C ASP A 39 3.26 10.07 3.75
N GLU A 40 4.38 9.37 3.59
CA GLU A 40 5.09 9.33 2.31
C GLU A 40 4.24 8.68 1.23
N LEU A 41 3.59 7.58 1.59
CA LEU A 41 2.73 6.87 0.66
C LEU A 41 1.56 7.75 0.23
N HIS A 42 0.96 8.48 1.17
CA HIS A 42 -0.13 9.40 0.87
C HIS A 42 0.32 10.48 -0.11
N GLN A 43 1.51 11.05 0.09
CA GLN A 43 2.02 12.05 -0.83
C GLN A 43 2.21 11.49 -2.23
N ARG A 44 2.72 10.27 -2.33
CA ARG A 44 2.93 9.62 -3.64
C ARG A 44 1.62 9.31 -4.35
N VAL A 45 0.65 8.79 -3.58
CA VAL A 45 -0.67 8.47 -4.11
C VAL A 45 -1.39 9.72 -4.59
N ASN A 46 -1.25 10.81 -3.84
CA ASN A 46 -1.92 12.06 -4.16
C ASN A 46 -1.43 12.71 -5.46
N LYS A 47 -0.26 12.33 -5.94
CA LYS A 47 0.20 12.79 -7.24
C LYS A 47 -0.67 12.25 -8.38
N PHE A 48 -1.33 11.12 -8.15
CA PHE A 48 -2.19 10.49 -9.15
C PHE A 48 -3.66 10.78 -8.87
N ASP A 49 -4.04 10.89 -7.60
CA ASP A 49 -5.43 11.15 -7.22
C ASP A 49 -5.44 11.96 -5.92
N SER A 50 -5.63 13.25 -6.04
CA SER A 50 -5.59 14.16 -4.92
C SER A 50 -6.80 14.03 -3.99
N LYS A 51 -7.80 13.25 -4.38
CA LYS A 51 -9.00 13.05 -3.56
C LYS A 51 -8.81 11.99 -2.48
N ILE A 52 -7.75 11.20 -2.56
CA ILE A 52 -7.51 10.15 -1.58
C ILE A 52 -6.96 10.77 -0.30
N SER A 53 -7.69 10.61 0.80
CA SER A 53 -7.27 11.14 2.08
C SER A 53 -6.22 10.24 2.73
N ILE A 54 -5.49 10.82 3.69
CA ILE A 54 -4.53 10.03 4.45
C ILE A 54 -5.22 8.92 5.24
N ALA A 55 -6.45 9.17 5.71
CA ALA A 55 -7.21 8.16 6.42
C ALA A 55 -7.51 6.95 5.53
N THR A 56 -7.82 7.21 4.25
CA THR A 56 -8.06 6.13 3.30
C THR A 56 -6.79 5.34 3.05
N VAL A 57 -5.65 6.01 2.91
CA VAL A 57 -4.37 5.33 2.73
C VAL A 57 -4.08 4.46 3.96
N TYR A 58 -4.24 5.02 5.16
CA TYR A 58 -3.98 4.28 6.39
C TYR A 58 -4.84 3.02 6.48
N ARG A 59 -6.15 3.15 6.24
CA ARG A 59 -7.06 2.00 6.32
C ARG A 59 -6.70 0.94 5.29
N THR A 60 -6.33 1.37 4.08
CA THR A 60 -5.98 0.45 3.01
C THR A 60 -4.70 -0.32 3.35
N VAL A 61 -3.70 0.39 3.88
CA VAL A 61 -2.44 -0.26 4.27
C VAL A 61 -2.70 -1.24 5.41
N LYS A 62 -3.54 -0.88 6.38
CA LYS A 62 -3.91 -1.79 7.46
C LYS A 62 -4.61 -3.04 6.91
N LEU A 63 -5.49 -2.86 5.95
CA LEU A 63 -6.16 -3.99 5.32
C LEU A 63 -5.14 -4.93 4.65
N PHE A 64 -4.21 -4.35 3.91
CA PHE A 64 -3.17 -5.13 3.24
C PHE A 64 -2.28 -5.86 4.25
N GLU A 65 -1.97 -5.20 5.36
CA GLU A 65 -1.18 -5.81 6.41
C GLU A 65 -1.91 -7.00 7.04
N GLU A 66 -3.19 -6.83 7.35
CA GLU A 66 -4.00 -7.88 7.95
C GLU A 66 -4.19 -9.06 7.02
N ALA A 67 -4.21 -8.80 5.72
CA ALA A 67 -4.33 -9.86 4.72
C ALA A 67 -2.99 -10.52 4.41
N GLY A 68 -1.91 -10.02 4.98
CA GLY A 68 -0.59 -10.61 4.77
C GLY A 68 0.06 -10.24 3.44
N VAL A 69 -0.45 -9.21 2.75
CA VAL A 69 0.13 -8.80 1.46
C VAL A 69 1.23 -7.77 1.62
N VAL A 70 1.29 -7.07 2.75
CA VAL A 70 2.40 -6.18 3.07
C VAL A 70 2.85 -6.47 4.50
N ALA A 71 4.09 -6.16 4.78
CA ALA A 71 4.67 -6.29 6.12
C ALA A 71 4.92 -4.91 6.68
N LYS A 72 4.66 -4.76 7.98
CA LYS A 72 4.91 -3.51 8.68
C LYS A 72 6.24 -3.61 9.42
N HIS A 73 7.07 -2.62 9.26
CA HIS A 73 8.34 -2.53 9.98
C HIS A 73 8.27 -1.37 10.95
N ASP A 74 8.38 -1.68 12.24
CA ASP A 74 8.42 -0.68 13.29
C ASP A 74 9.86 -0.37 13.64
N PHE A 75 10.26 0.88 13.43
CA PHE A 75 11.60 1.33 13.79
C PHE A 75 11.48 2.14 15.07
N LYS A 76 12.33 1.82 16.01
CA LYS A 76 12.30 2.50 17.32
C LYS A 76 12.47 4.02 17.14
N GLY A 77 11.48 4.75 17.65
CA GLY A 77 11.52 6.20 17.58
C GLY A 77 11.13 6.81 16.24
N THR A 78 10.63 5.99 15.31
CA THR A 78 10.19 6.47 14.00
C THR A 78 8.83 5.90 13.66
N LYS A 79 8.25 6.40 12.56
CA LYS A 79 6.97 5.90 12.06
C LYS A 79 7.14 4.51 11.46
N SER A 80 6.07 3.74 11.51
CA SER A 80 6.05 2.42 10.89
C SER A 80 6.24 2.54 9.37
N ARG A 81 6.99 1.61 8.82
CA ARG A 81 7.23 1.55 7.38
C ARG A 81 6.72 0.23 6.84
N TYR A 82 6.41 0.22 5.55
CA TYR A 82 5.73 -0.93 4.93
C TYR A 82 6.46 -1.40 3.69
N GLU A 83 6.39 -2.72 3.46
CA GLU A 83 6.96 -3.31 2.25
C GLU A 83 6.13 -4.53 1.85
N LYS A 84 6.39 -5.05 0.65
CA LYS A 84 5.73 -6.28 0.21
C LYS A 84 6.13 -7.42 1.12
N ALA A 85 5.16 -8.21 1.48
CA ALA A 85 5.40 -9.39 2.31
C ALA A 85 6.07 -10.50 1.50
#